data_a9ae60b007850dfa3ae580dd724b1e9a
#
_entry.id   a9ae60b007850dfa3ae580dd724b1e9a
#
_cell.length_a   1.000
_cell.length_b   1.000
_cell.length_c   1.000
_cell.angle_alpha   90.00
_cell.angle_beta   90.00
_cell.angle_gamma   90.00
#
_symmetry.space_group_name_H-M   'P 1'
#
loop_
_entity.id
_entity.type
_entity.pdbx_description
1 polymer ?
#
loop_
_entity_poly.entity_id
_entity_poly.type
_entity_poly.pdbx_seq_one_letter_code
_entity_poly.pdbx_strand_id
1 'polypeptide(L)'
;VEKSGELTEEERKKLHALRKDITAQLSHGDSQLCFERLEEYLNICSGACPSIYKNSIVRLYNHINDELVIENEELARQYPAMRFQGKTIVQLAEEANNDSQIKEGLIQYLNVILTWYCSLQENANYRVVVYVEDYIENHYMEPISVETIASEIGLSPNYVRSIFKSGSGMTIKNYLSEYRLDKACKLLKNTSAKVSRVAS
;
A
#
# COMPACT_ATOMS: atom_id res chain seq x y z
N VAL A 1 27.01 -8.99 -32.79
CA VAL A 1 27.87 -8.63 -31.66
C VAL A 1 27.51 -9.63 -30.56
N GLU A 2 28.34 -10.66 -30.32
CA GLU A 2 28.23 -11.56 -29.18
C GLU A 2 28.30 -10.68 -27.93
N LYS A 3 27.20 -10.60 -27.17
CA LYS A 3 27.22 -10.01 -25.83
C LYS A 3 28.13 -10.89 -24.98
N SER A 4 29.21 -10.33 -24.49
CA SER A 4 30.04 -10.95 -23.46
C SER A 4 29.15 -11.19 -22.29
N GLY A 5 28.73 -12.35 -21.89
CA GLY A 5 27.72 -12.67 -20.88
C GLY A 5 27.85 -11.96 -19.51
N GLU A 6 28.59 -10.85 -19.46
CA GLU A 6 28.81 -9.99 -18.30
C GLU A 6 28.01 -8.68 -18.38
N LEU A 7 27.58 -8.18 -17.24
CA LEU A 7 26.93 -6.86 -17.12
C LEU A 7 28.00 -5.75 -17.18
N THR A 8 27.71 -4.71 -17.95
CA THR A 8 28.50 -3.48 -17.97
C THR A 8 28.40 -2.72 -16.62
N GLU A 9 29.32 -1.80 -16.38
CA GLU A 9 29.30 -0.96 -15.18
C GLU A 9 28.03 -0.10 -15.10
N GLU A 10 27.54 0.38 -16.25
CA GLU A 10 26.31 1.15 -16.34
C GLU A 10 25.08 0.30 -15.99
N GLU A 11 24.98 -0.92 -16.52
CA GLU A 11 23.90 -1.87 -16.19
C GLU A 11 23.93 -2.25 -14.71
N ARG A 12 25.09 -2.42 -14.09
CA ARG A 12 25.23 -2.69 -12.65
C ARG A 12 24.71 -1.53 -11.81
N LYS A 13 25.05 -0.28 -12.17
CA LYS A 13 24.53 0.93 -11.51
C LYS A 13 23.01 1.04 -11.65
N LYS A 14 22.49 0.78 -12.84
CA LYS A 14 21.07 0.79 -13.12
C LYS A 14 20.31 -0.27 -12.32
N LEU A 15 20.81 -1.50 -12.25
CA LEU A 15 20.24 -2.56 -11.42
C LEU A 15 20.24 -2.20 -9.92
N HIS A 16 21.27 -1.50 -9.44
CA HIS A 16 21.30 -1.02 -8.05
C HIS A 16 20.21 0.02 -7.78
N ALA A 17 20.03 0.98 -8.69
CA ALA A 17 18.97 1.98 -8.58
C ALA A 17 17.57 1.35 -8.63
N LEU A 18 17.35 0.42 -9.58
CA LEU A 18 16.08 -0.29 -9.73
C LEU A 18 15.72 -1.13 -8.49
N ARG A 19 16.69 -1.78 -7.82
CA ARG A 19 16.41 -2.49 -6.57
C ARG A 19 15.82 -1.58 -5.50
N LYS A 20 16.44 -0.40 -5.31
CA LYS A 20 15.94 0.61 -4.34
C LYS A 20 14.55 1.11 -4.72
N ASP A 21 14.33 1.37 -6.01
CA ASP A 21 13.04 1.84 -6.50
C ASP A 21 11.95 0.79 -6.30
N ILE A 22 12.18 -0.47 -6.69
CA ILE A 22 11.25 -1.58 -6.45
C ILE A 22 10.90 -1.69 -4.95
N THR A 23 11.91 -1.63 -4.06
CA THR A 23 11.69 -1.70 -2.62
C THR A 23 10.84 -0.53 -2.11
N ALA A 24 11.08 0.67 -2.61
CA ALA A 24 10.26 1.84 -2.28
C ALA A 24 8.81 1.70 -2.78
N GLN A 25 8.59 1.23 -4.02
CA GLN A 25 7.23 1.02 -4.54
C GLN A 25 6.49 -0.09 -3.76
N LEU A 26 7.18 -1.14 -3.33
CA LEU A 26 6.60 -2.16 -2.45
C LEU A 26 6.09 -1.56 -1.15
N SER A 27 6.89 -0.73 -0.48
CA SER A 27 6.51 -0.10 0.80
C SER A 27 5.39 0.93 0.65
N HIS A 28 5.22 1.51 -0.54
CA HIS A 28 4.10 2.40 -0.85
C HIS A 28 2.83 1.66 -1.32
N GLY A 29 2.92 0.34 -1.56
CA GLY A 29 1.81 -0.45 -2.11
C GLY A 29 1.48 -0.14 -3.58
N ASP A 30 2.40 0.51 -4.32
CA ASP A 30 2.21 0.79 -5.74
C ASP A 30 2.57 -0.43 -6.59
N SER A 31 1.55 -1.27 -6.82
CA SER A 31 1.73 -2.52 -7.57
C SER A 31 2.09 -2.27 -9.04
N GLN A 32 1.50 -1.27 -9.70
CA GLN A 32 1.75 -1.00 -11.10
C GLN A 32 3.20 -0.60 -11.32
N LEU A 33 3.66 0.42 -10.62
CA LEU A 33 5.02 0.94 -10.77
C LEU A 33 6.06 -0.09 -10.31
N CYS A 34 5.76 -0.87 -9.25
CA CYS A 34 6.61 -1.96 -8.79
C CYS A 34 6.88 -2.99 -9.92
N PHE A 35 5.83 -3.46 -10.59
CA PHE A 35 5.99 -4.45 -11.67
C PHE A 35 6.60 -3.86 -12.94
N GLU A 36 6.34 -2.62 -13.29
CA GLU A 36 7.03 -1.91 -14.38
C GLU A 36 8.56 -1.86 -14.11
N ARG A 37 8.98 -1.52 -12.91
CA ARG A 37 10.40 -1.52 -12.51
C ARG A 37 11.00 -2.92 -12.45
N LEU A 38 10.23 -3.91 -12.02
CA LEU A 38 10.64 -5.30 -12.04
C LEU A 38 10.91 -5.80 -13.47
N GLU A 39 10.03 -5.49 -14.43
CA GLU A 39 10.23 -5.86 -15.83
C GLU A 39 11.49 -5.22 -16.40
N GLU A 40 11.74 -3.94 -16.12
CA GLU A 40 12.98 -3.26 -16.52
C GLU A 40 14.21 -3.95 -15.91
N TYR A 41 14.16 -4.32 -14.63
CA TYR A 41 15.21 -5.06 -13.93
C TYR A 41 15.50 -6.41 -14.60
N LEU A 42 14.46 -7.20 -14.85
CA LEU A 42 14.56 -8.52 -15.47
C LEU A 42 15.05 -8.46 -16.92
N ASN A 43 14.66 -7.44 -17.68
CA ASN A 43 15.12 -7.24 -19.06
C ASN A 43 16.63 -6.98 -19.12
N ILE A 44 17.20 -6.21 -18.19
CA ILE A 44 18.65 -6.02 -18.08
C ILE A 44 19.34 -7.35 -17.75
N CYS A 45 18.79 -8.09 -16.76
CA CYS A 45 19.36 -9.37 -16.34
C CYS A 45 19.31 -10.45 -17.42
N SER A 46 18.26 -10.50 -18.24
CA SER A 46 18.06 -11.50 -19.30
C SER A 46 19.12 -11.41 -20.43
N GLY A 47 19.84 -10.29 -20.53
CA GLY A 47 20.94 -10.13 -21.46
C GLY A 47 22.26 -10.73 -20.98
N ALA A 48 22.36 -11.16 -19.73
CA ALA A 48 23.54 -11.70 -19.10
C ALA A 48 23.55 -13.25 -19.13
N CYS A 49 24.67 -13.86 -18.69
CA CYS A 49 24.72 -15.32 -18.55
C CYS A 49 23.82 -15.81 -17.42
N PRO A 50 23.38 -17.10 -17.44
CA PRO A 50 22.40 -17.64 -16.45
C PRO A 50 22.84 -17.48 -15.00
N SER A 51 24.13 -17.58 -14.70
CA SER A 51 24.63 -17.38 -13.33
C SER A 51 24.49 -15.94 -12.86
N ILE A 52 24.70 -14.95 -13.72
CA ILE A 52 24.52 -13.53 -13.41
C ILE A 52 23.05 -13.21 -13.27
N TYR A 53 22.18 -13.77 -14.11
CA TYR A 53 20.73 -13.65 -14.00
C TYR A 53 20.24 -14.12 -12.61
N LYS A 54 20.56 -15.35 -12.24
CA LYS A 54 20.20 -15.94 -10.94
C LYS A 54 20.73 -15.11 -9.77
N ASN A 55 22.00 -14.73 -9.80
CA ASN A 55 22.60 -13.90 -8.77
C ASN A 55 21.95 -12.51 -8.64
N SER A 56 21.53 -11.93 -9.76
CA SER A 56 20.84 -10.63 -9.75
C SER A 56 19.48 -10.73 -9.08
N ILE A 57 18.72 -11.79 -9.34
CA ILE A 57 17.43 -12.04 -8.68
C ILE A 57 17.62 -12.29 -7.18
N VAL A 58 18.60 -13.09 -6.79
CA VAL A 58 18.92 -13.32 -5.37
C VAL A 58 19.32 -12.03 -4.67
N ARG A 59 20.07 -11.14 -5.33
CA ARG A 59 20.42 -9.83 -4.78
C ARG A 59 19.21 -8.91 -4.62
N LEU A 60 18.25 -8.94 -5.54
CA LEU A 60 17.00 -8.20 -5.42
C LEU A 60 16.18 -8.74 -4.22
N TYR A 61 16.00 -10.06 -4.16
CA TYR A 61 15.31 -10.72 -3.06
C TYR A 61 15.93 -10.38 -1.70
N ASN A 62 17.25 -10.52 -1.55
CA ASN A 62 17.92 -10.24 -0.28
C ASN A 62 17.75 -8.76 0.12
N HIS A 63 17.91 -7.83 -0.84
CA HIS A 63 17.72 -6.41 -0.54
C HIS A 63 16.31 -6.10 -0.04
N ILE A 64 15.27 -6.63 -0.68
CA ILE A 64 13.88 -6.46 -0.23
C ILE A 64 13.66 -7.13 1.12
N ASN A 65 14.19 -8.33 1.31
CA ASN A 65 14.05 -9.08 2.54
C ASN A 65 14.68 -8.35 3.73
N ASP A 66 15.89 -7.81 3.55
CA ASP A 66 16.61 -7.08 4.58
C ASP A 66 15.90 -5.76 4.93
N GLU A 67 15.45 -5.00 3.94
CA GLU A 67 14.85 -3.67 4.13
C GLU A 67 13.39 -3.71 4.62
N LEU A 68 12.59 -4.71 4.19
CA LEU A 68 11.16 -4.69 4.44
C LEU A 68 10.66 -5.84 5.31
N VAL A 69 11.27 -7.03 5.24
CA VAL A 69 10.70 -8.22 5.86
C VAL A 69 11.33 -8.49 7.23
N ILE A 70 12.65 -8.46 7.35
CA ILE A 70 13.36 -8.79 8.61
C ILE A 70 13.01 -7.80 9.72
N GLU A 71 12.95 -6.51 9.39
CA GLU A 71 12.62 -5.44 10.35
C GLU A 71 11.13 -5.41 10.74
N ASN A 72 10.28 -6.22 10.08
CA ASN A 72 8.84 -6.22 10.30
C ASN A 72 8.33 -7.60 10.71
N GLU A 73 8.13 -7.80 12.02
CA GLU A 73 7.68 -9.09 12.57
C GLU A 73 6.33 -9.58 11.99
N GLU A 74 5.39 -8.69 11.72
CA GLU A 74 4.08 -9.07 11.17
C GLU A 74 4.20 -9.54 9.73
N LEU A 75 5.00 -8.84 8.92
CA LEU A 75 5.29 -9.25 7.55
C LEU A 75 6.11 -10.54 7.53
N ALA A 76 7.07 -10.69 8.43
CA ALA A 76 7.86 -11.92 8.56
C ALA A 76 7.00 -13.15 8.87
N ARG A 77 5.87 -13.00 9.56
CA ARG A 77 4.90 -14.11 9.78
C ARG A 77 4.26 -14.60 8.49
N GLN A 78 4.31 -13.82 7.40
CA GLN A 78 3.85 -14.24 6.07
C GLN A 78 4.86 -15.09 5.30
N TYR A 79 6.02 -15.39 5.87
CA TYR A 79 7.10 -16.17 5.22
C TYR A 79 6.63 -17.47 4.56
N PRO A 80 5.69 -18.27 5.14
CA PRO A 80 5.19 -19.46 4.47
C PRO A 80 4.52 -19.18 3.12
N ALA A 81 3.76 -18.06 3.02
CA ALA A 81 3.10 -17.65 1.78
C ALA A 81 4.08 -17.06 0.75
N MET A 82 5.24 -16.57 1.20
CA MET A 82 6.30 -16.04 0.35
C MET A 82 7.13 -17.14 -0.34
N ARG A 83 6.93 -18.40 0.03
CA ARG A 83 7.65 -19.53 -0.58
C ARG A 83 6.91 -20.03 -1.82
N PHE A 84 7.62 -20.18 -2.91
CA PHE A 84 7.08 -20.79 -4.12
C PHE A 84 7.35 -22.32 -4.08
N GLN A 85 6.28 -23.13 -4.11
CA GLN A 85 6.38 -24.59 -3.99
C GLN A 85 7.20 -25.04 -2.75
N GLY A 86 7.06 -24.32 -1.64
CA GLY A 86 7.78 -24.60 -0.39
C GLY A 86 9.24 -24.12 -0.35
N LYS A 87 9.75 -23.50 -1.43
CA LYS A 87 11.14 -23.05 -1.56
C LYS A 87 11.25 -21.53 -1.49
N THR A 88 12.36 -21.06 -0.94
CA THR A 88 12.75 -19.64 -1.03
C THR A 88 13.32 -19.32 -2.41
N ILE A 89 13.43 -18.03 -2.75
CA ILE A 89 14.07 -17.59 -4.01
C ILE A 89 15.51 -18.07 -4.12
N VAL A 90 16.24 -18.12 -3.00
CA VAL A 90 17.62 -18.63 -2.96
C VAL A 90 17.66 -20.10 -3.34
N GLN A 91 16.81 -20.92 -2.72
CA GLN A 91 16.70 -22.35 -3.03
C GLN A 91 16.26 -22.59 -4.49
N LEU A 92 15.32 -21.80 -4.99
CA LEU A 92 14.93 -21.87 -6.40
C LEU A 92 16.11 -21.55 -7.33
N ALA A 93 16.92 -20.52 -7.02
CA ALA A 93 18.06 -20.14 -7.83
C ALA A 93 19.17 -21.21 -7.86
N GLU A 94 19.33 -21.96 -6.75
CA GLU A 94 20.30 -23.05 -6.65
C GLU A 94 19.83 -24.31 -7.41
N GLU A 95 18.56 -24.66 -7.30
CA GLU A 95 18.02 -25.93 -7.78
C GLU A 95 17.36 -25.83 -9.18
N ALA A 96 16.91 -24.64 -9.59
CA ALA A 96 16.15 -24.50 -10.83
C ALA A 96 17.01 -24.70 -12.09
N ASN A 97 16.53 -25.58 -12.95
CA ASN A 97 17.02 -25.72 -14.32
C ASN A 97 16.34 -24.75 -15.29
N ASN A 98 15.38 -23.94 -14.82
CA ASN A 98 14.57 -23.04 -15.63
C ASN A 98 14.37 -21.69 -14.93
N ASP A 99 14.74 -20.62 -15.60
CA ASP A 99 14.60 -19.23 -15.11
C ASP A 99 13.14 -18.81 -14.87
N SER A 100 12.16 -19.48 -15.52
CA SER A 100 10.73 -19.21 -15.32
C SER A 100 10.28 -19.46 -13.89
N GLN A 101 10.74 -20.56 -13.26
CA GLN A 101 10.36 -20.89 -11.88
C GLN A 101 10.89 -19.86 -10.88
N ILE A 102 12.09 -19.33 -11.12
CA ILE A 102 12.68 -18.30 -10.27
C ILE A 102 11.88 -16.99 -10.40
N LYS A 103 11.50 -16.63 -11.64
CA LYS A 103 10.67 -15.46 -11.93
C LYS A 103 9.28 -15.57 -11.27
N GLU A 104 8.62 -16.72 -11.42
CA GLU A 104 7.32 -16.96 -10.81
C GLU A 104 7.38 -16.89 -9.27
N GLY A 105 8.40 -17.49 -8.68
CA GLY A 105 8.65 -17.41 -7.25
C GLY A 105 8.89 -15.98 -6.77
N LEU A 106 9.66 -15.18 -7.52
CA LEU A 106 9.88 -13.76 -7.22
C LEU A 106 8.57 -12.97 -7.29
N ILE A 107 7.76 -13.18 -8.32
CA ILE A 107 6.45 -12.51 -8.47
C ILE A 107 5.54 -12.87 -7.28
N GLN A 108 5.47 -14.12 -6.87
CA GLN A 108 4.69 -14.53 -5.71
C GLN A 108 5.19 -13.84 -4.43
N TYR A 109 6.50 -13.81 -4.21
CA TYR A 109 7.12 -13.13 -3.07
C TYR A 109 6.73 -11.65 -3.01
N LEU A 110 6.84 -10.93 -4.14
CA LEU A 110 6.47 -9.52 -4.23
C LEU A 110 4.98 -9.29 -4.01
N ASN A 111 4.11 -10.15 -4.55
CA ASN A 111 2.66 -10.04 -4.35
C ASN A 111 2.26 -10.16 -2.89
N VAL A 112 2.90 -11.04 -2.11
CA VAL A 112 2.60 -11.16 -0.67
C VAL A 112 2.94 -9.86 0.06
N ILE A 113 4.10 -9.27 -0.25
CA ILE A 113 4.52 -8.00 0.35
C ILE A 113 3.58 -6.87 -0.04
N LEU A 114 3.24 -6.75 -1.34
CA LEU A 114 2.30 -5.73 -1.83
C LEU A 114 0.93 -5.84 -1.17
N THR A 115 0.37 -7.05 -1.09
CA THR A 115 -0.92 -7.29 -0.45
C THR A 115 -0.90 -6.84 1.01
N TRP A 116 0.18 -7.12 1.72
CA TRP A 116 0.33 -6.72 3.11
C TRP A 116 0.38 -5.19 3.26
N TYR A 117 1.22 -4.49 2.47
CA TYR A 117 1.29 -3.02 2.51
C TYR A 117 -0.01 -2.34 2.07
N CYS A 118 -0.69 -2.86 1.03
CA CYS A 118 -2.02 -2.36 0.63
C CYS A 118 -3.03 -2.50 1.78
N SER A 119 -3.05 -3.64 2.48
CA SER A 119 -3.96 -3.85 3.61
C SER A 119 -3.70 -2.89 4.77
N LEU A 120 -2.45 -2.51 5.02
CA LEU A 120 -2.12 -1.49 6.02
C LEU A 120 -2.67 -0.10 5.64
N GLN A 121 -2.54 0.28 4.37
CA GLN A 121 -3.07 1.56 3.89
C GLN A 121 -4.61 1.59 3.94
N GLU A 122 -5.27 0.51 3.53
CA GLU A 122 -6.73 0.38 3.62
C GLU A 122 -7.20 0.49 5.08
N ASN A 123 -6.54 -0.19 6.01
CA ASN A 123 -6.85 -0.11 7.43
C ASN A 123 -6.62 1.30 8.00
N ALA A 124 -5.55 1.98 7.61
CA ALA A 124 -5.29 3.35 8.02
C ALA A 124 -6.36 4.32 7.50
N ASN A 125 -6.73 4.20 6.22
CA ASN A 125 -7.78 4.99 5.60
C ASN A 125 -9.14 4.72 6.26
N TYR A 126 -9.48 3.46 6.51
CA TYR A 126 -10.69 3.09 7.23
C TYR A 126 -10.77 3.72 8.63
N ARG A 127 -9.68 3.71 9.39
CA ARG A 127 -9.61 4.37 10.70
C ARG A 127 -9.89 5.86 10.63
N VAL A 128 -9.40 6.55 9.58
CA VAL A 128 -9.69 7.97 9.37
C VAL A 128 -11.19 8.20 9.12
N VAL A 129 -11.82 7.35 8.30
CA VAL A 129 -13.27 7.45 8.03
C VAL A 129 -14.06 7.28 9.31
N VAL A 130 -13.83 6.19 10.07
CA VAL A 130 -14.51 5.92 11.35
C VAL A 130 -14.31 7.07 12.33
N TYR A 131 -13.08 7.58 12.46
CA TYR A 131 -12.81 8.71 13.35
C TYR A 131 -13.63 9.96 12.99
N VAL A 132 -13.72 10.30 11.69
CA VAL A 132 -14.50 11.46 11.23
C VAL A 132 -16.00 11.26 11.50
N GLU A 133 -16.52 10.06 11.31
CA GLU A 133 -17.92 9.72 11.62
C GLU A 133 -18.20 9.86 13.11
N ASP A 134 -17.39 9.26 13.96
CA ASP A 134 -17.49 9.36 15.41
C ASP A 134 -17.37 10.82 15.90
N TYR A 135 -16.46 11.59 15.32
CA TYR A 135 -16.32 13.01 15.65
C TYR A 135 -17.59 13.79 15.32
N ILE A 136 -18.15 13.59 14.13
CA ILE A 136 -19.42 14.22 13.72
C ILE A 136 -20.56 13.81 14.66
N GLU A 137 -20.65 12.54 15.01
CA GLU A 137 -21.69 12.03 15.90
C GLU A 137 -21.66 12.69 17.28
N ASN A 138 -20.47 12.93 17.81
CA ASN A 138 -20.29 13.53 19.14
C ASN A 138 -20.38 15.06 19.14
N HIS A 139 -20.10 15.74 18.01
CA HIS A 139 -19.98 17.20 17.92
C HIS A 139 -20.94 17.86 16.92
N TYR A 140 -21.92 17.12 16.34
CA TYR A 140 -22.77 17.65 15.27
C TYR A 140 -23.53 18.94 15.60
N MET A 141 -23.74 19.27 16.88
CA MET A 141 -24.36 20.53 17.31
C MET A 141 -23.40 21.72 17.28
N GLU A 142 -22.11 21.48 17.17
CA GLU A 142 -21.05 22.49 17.20
C GLU A 142 -20.63 22.89 15.78
N PRO A 143 -19.98 24.05 15.60
CA PRO A 143 -19.37 24.39 14.33
C PRO A 143 -18.15 23.48 14.08
N ILE A 144 -18.31 22.49 13.21
CA ILE A 144 -17.25 21.55 12.82
C ILE A 144 -16.56 22.05 11.54
N SER A 145 -15.24 22.08 11.57
CA SER A 145 -14.40 22.27 10.37
C SER A 145 -13.51 21.06 10.08
N VAL A 146 -13.18 20.84 8.84
CA VAL A 146 -12.25 19.74 8.47
C VAL A 146 -10.85 20.02 9.03
N GLU A 147 -10.49 21.28 9.15
CA GLU A 147 -9.24 21.77 9.74
C GLU A 147 -9.10 21.32 11.21
N THR A 148 -10.19 21.44 11.97
CA THR A 148 -10.24 20.98 13.37
C THR A 148 -10.05 19.48 13.47
N ILE A 149 -10.83 18.70 12.72
CA ILE A 149 -10.74 17.24 12.70
C ILE A 149 -9.31 16.79 12.29
N ALA A 150 -8.77 17.37 11.23
CA ALA A 150 -7.44 17.02 10.73
C ALA A 150 -6.32 17.34 11.73
N SER A 151 -6.45 18.45 12.46
CA SER A 151 -5.49 18.85 13.50
C SER A 151 -5.47 17.85 14.66
N GLU A 152 -6.62 17.32 15.08
CA GLU A 152 -6.70 16.38 16.19
C GLU A 152 -6.03 15.02 15.87
N ILE A 153 -6.10 14.58 14.61
CA ILE A 153 -5.48 13.30 14.18
C ILE A 153 -4.10 13.49 13.56
N GLY A 154 -3.57 14.73 13.54
CA GLY A 154 -2.24 15.02 13.01
C GLY A 154 -2.10 14.84 11.48
N LEU A 155 -3.20 14.98 10.73
CA LEU A 155 -3.22 14.81 9.28
C LEU A 155 -3.49 16.14 8.56
N SER A 156 -3.17 16.22 7.26
CA SER A 156 -3.53 17.39 6.47
C SER A 156 -5.03 17.41 6.16
N PRO A 157 -5.69 18.60 6.14
CA PRO A 157 -7.12 18.70 5.81
C PRO A 157 -7.47 18.12 4.43
N ASN A 158 -6.57 18.27 3.44
CA ASN A 158 -6.78 17.74 2.10
C ASN A 158 -6.76 16.21 2.09
N TYR A 159 -5.87 15.60 2.86
CA TYR A 159 -5.82 14.14 3.00
C TYR A 159 -7.10 13.61 3.65
N VAL A 160 -7.53 14.21 4.76
CA VAL A 160 -8.79 13.83 5.44
C VAL A 160 -10.00 13.94 4.52
N ARG A 161 -10.12 15.05 3.74
CA ARG A 161 -11.19 15.20 2.74
C ARG A 161 -11.19 14.10 1.69
N SER A 162 -10.01 13.78 1.15
CA SER A 162 -9.84 12.77 0.11
C SER A 162 -10.23 11.38 0.61
N ILE A 163 -9.67 10.97 1.75
CA ILE A 163 -9.91 9.65 2.34
C ILE A 163 -11.37 9.48 2.74
N PHE A 164 -11.95 10.47 3.42
CA PHE A 164 -13.34 10.42 3.83
C PHE A 164 -14.28 10.31 2.63
N LYS A 165 -14.06 11.12 1.58
CA LYS A 165 -14.87 11.05 0.35
C LYS A 165 -14.73 9.69 -0.35
N SER A 166 -13.54 9.13 -0.40
CA SER A 166 -13.30 7.82 -1.01
C SER A 166 -13.96 6.69 -0.22
N GLY A 167 -13.91 6.73 1.11
CA GLY A 167 -14.44 5.67 1.97
C GLY A 167 -15.95 5.76 2.23
N SER A 168 -16.50 6.99 2.43
CA SER A 168 -17.93 7.21 2.71
C SER A 168 -18.79 7.49 1.46
N GLY A 169 -18.15 7.75 0.32
CA GLY A 169 -18.83 8.15 -0.93
C GLY A 169 -19.29 9.62 -0.98
N MET A 170 -19.15 10.39 0.10
CA MET A 170 -19.62 11.76 0.19
C MET A 170 -18.63 12.69 0.90
N THR A 171 -18.82 14.02 0.74
CA THR A 171 -17.97 14.98 1.45
C THR A 171 -18.36 15.07 2.93
N ILE A 172 -17.39 15.41 3.79
CA ILE A 172 -17.62 15.63 5.24
C ILE A 172 -18.74 16.64 5.48
N LYS A 173 -18.81 17.71 4.68
CA LYS A 173 -19.87 18.71 4.77
C LYS A 173 -21.26 18.12 4.47
N ASN A 174 -21.37 17.30 3.43
CA ASN A 174 -22.63 16.65 3.08
C ASN A 174 -23.04 15.66 4.16
N TYR A 175 -22.12 14.83 4.64
CA TYR A 175 -22.36 13.87 5.71
C TYR A 175 -22.87 14.55 6.98
N LEU A 176 -22.21 15.63 7.42
CA LEU A 176 -22.65 16.43 8.57
C LEU A 176 -24.06 17.01 8.37
N SER A 177 -24.36 17.51 7.15
CA SER A 177 -25.66 18.07 6.84
C SER A 177 -26.76 17.00 6.87
N GLU A 178 -26.52 15.83 6.31
CA GLU A 178 -27.44 14.69 6.35
C GLU A 178 -27.64 14.18 7.77
N TYR A 179 -26.56 14.08 8.56
CA TYR A 179 -26.61 13.66 9.95
C TYR A 179 -27.48 14.61 10.80
N ARG A 180 -27.24 15.94 10.65
CA ARG A 180 -28.06 16.97 11.33
C ARG A 180 -29.53 16.90 10.93
N LEU A 181 -29.80 16.71 9.65
CA LEU A 181 -31.18 16.59 9.13
C LEU A 181 -31.88 15.34 9.70
N ASP A 182 -31.20 14.22 9.76
CA ASP A 182 -31.76 12.99 10.35
C ASP A 182 -32.09 13.18 11.84
N LYS A 183 -31.16 13.78 12.61
CA LYS A 183 -31.42 14.10 14.04
C LYS A 183 -32.58 15.07 14.20
N ALA A 184 -32.68 16.11 13.37
CA ALA A 184 -33.79 17.06 13.37
C ALA A 184 -35.15 16.37 13.06
N CYS A 185 -35.16 15.51 12.02
CA CYS A 185 -36.36 14.74 11.68
C CYS A 185 -36.80 13.79 12.81
N LYS A 186 -35.85 13.12 13.47
CA LYS A 186 -36.16 12.26 14.65
C LYS A 186 -36.72 13.06 15.82
N LEU A 187 -36.16 14.23 16.11
CA LEU A 187 -36.67 15.11 17.15
C LEU A 187 -38.12 15.59 16.86
N LEU A 188 -38.39 16.02 15.63
CA LEU A 188 -39.71 16.48 15.21
C LEU A 188 -40.77 15.37 15.24
N LYS A 189 -40.38 14.13 14.92
CA LYS A 189 -41.29 12.96 14.97
C LYS A 189 -41.62 12.52 16.40
N ASN A 190 -40.64 12.64 17.30
CA ASN A 190 -40.73 12.10 18.65
C ASN A 190 -41.12 13.14 19.71
N THR A 191 -41.23 14.41 19.33
CA THR A 191 -41.59 15.50 20.26
C THR A 191 -42.56 16.48 19.61
N SER A 192 -43.29 17.25 20.44
CA SER A 192 -44.14 18.36 19.98
C SER A 192 -43.36 19.66 19.75
N ALA A 193 -42.02 19.56 19.47
CA ALA A 193 -41.17 20.73 19.28
C ALA A 193 -41.53 21.46 17.98
N LYS A 194 -41.53 22.80 18.03
CA LYS A 194 -41.72 23.62 16.83
C LYS A 194 -40.47 23.56 15.96
N VAL A 195 -40.64 23.53 14.63
CA VAL A 195 -39.54 23.50 13.64
C VAL A 195 -38.50 24.60 13.91
N SER A 196 -38.97 25.83 14.28
CA SER A 196 -38.06 26.94 14.58
C SER A 196 -37.12 26.70 15.78
N ARG A 197 -37.49 25.82 16.71
CA ARG A 197 -36.68 25.46 17.88
C ARG A 197 -35.69 24.34 17.60
N VAL A 198 -35.93 23.57 16.57
CA VAL A 198 -35.03 22.47 16.15
C VAL A 198 -33.97 22.96 15.14
N ALA A 199 -34.29 24.09 14.48
CA ALA A 199 -33.40 24.71 13.49
C ALA A 199 -32.47 25.79 14.06
N SER A 200 -32.58 26.13 15.34
CA SER A 200 -31.70 27.05 16.06
C SER A 200 -30.58 26.29 16.78
#